data_04937563910ef10658e1d2202762b830
#
_entry.id   04937563910ef10658e1d2202762b830
#
_cell.length_a   1.000
_cell.length_b   1.000
_cell.length_c   1.000
_cell.angle_alpha   90.00
_cell.angle_beta   90.00
_cell.angle_gamma   90.00
#
_symmetry.space_group_name_H-M   'P 1'
#
loop_
_entity.id
_entity.type
_entity.pdbx_description
1 polymer ?
#
loop_
_entity_poly.entity_id
_entity_poly.type
_entity_poly.pdbx_seq_one_letter_code
_entity_poly.pdbx_strand_id
1 'polypeptide(L)'
;RKEKGISQTELGEICGTTKQTIFKYENGIITNIPLDKLEKIADALDVPPAYLMGWEGNYDLPTNIHSMPHTRRVPRLGRIACGEPILADGNIEGYDEVPEYIHCDFTLICKGESMINARIFNGDIVCIRQQDEVENGEIAAIRVDNEEATLKRFRKFEDRIVLEPENPTCTPFVFWGEEMARVHVLGKATHFISLVR
;
A
#
# COMPACT_ATOMS: atom_id res chain seq x y z
N ARG A 1 19.79 -13.84 30.50
CA ARG A 1 20.57 -14.99 30.92
C ARG A 1 20.10 -15.57 32.27
N LYS A 2 19.92 -14.73 33.29
CA LYS A 2 19.48 -15.18 34.64
C LYS A 2 18.11 -15.86 34.58
N GLU A 3 17.18 -15.37 33.81
CA GLU A 3 15.85 -15.95 33.64
C GLU A 3 15.88 -17.36 33.03
N LYS A 4 16.88 -17.62 32.15
CA LYS A 4 17.08 -18.94 31.52
C LYS A 4 17.98 -19.86 32.35
N GLY A 5 18.45 -19.45 33.54
CA GLY A 5 19.27 -20.25 34.44
C GLY A 5 20.71 -20.54 33.96
N ILE A 6 21.13 -19.93 32.84
CA ILE A 6 22.47 -20.13 32.27
C ILE A 6 23.51 -19.36 33.08
N SER A 7 24.60 -20.00 33.50
CA SER A 7 25.71 -19.34 34.21
C SER A 7 26.60 -18.54 33.24
N GLN A 8 27.39 -17.60 33.77
CA GLN A 8 28.37 -16.86 32.95
C GLN A 8 29.47 -17.78 32.39
N THR A 9 29.77 -18.89 33.09
CA THR A 9 30.74 -19.87 32.62
C THR A 9 30.21 -20.64 31.43
N GLU A 10 29.00 -21.19 31.52
CA GLU A 10 28.33 -21.91 30.44
C GLU A 10 28.15 -21.02 29.22
N LEU A 11 27.68 -19.76 29.39
CA LEU A 11 27.54 -18.83 28.29
C LEU A 11 28.89 -18.53 27.62
N GLY A 12 29.96 -18.43 28.45
CA GLY A 12 31.31 -18.25 27.92
C GLY A 12 31.78 -19.43 27.09
N GLU A 13 31.54 -20.65 27.53
CA GLU A 13 31.87 -21.88 26.79
C GLU A 13 31.10 -21.96 25.46
N ILE A 14 29.78 -21.72 25.46
CA ILE A 14 28.95 -21.71 24.25
C ILE A 14 29.47 -20.67 23.24
N CYS A 15 29.83 -19.50 23.70
CA CYS A 15 30.29 -18.42 22.83
C CYS A 15 31.77 -18.50 22.44
N GLY A 16 32.51 -19.53 22.98
CA GLY A 16 33.95 -19.64 22.77
C GLY A 16 34.73 -18.46 23.38
N THR A 17 34.37 -18.07 24.59
CA THR A 17 35.00 -16.98 25.37
C THR A 17 35.10 -17.36 26.86
N THR A 18 35.60 -16.45 27.70
CA THR A 18 35.76 -16.73 29.13
C THR A 18 34.62 -16.14 29.97
N LYS A 19 34.38 -16.71 31.17
CA LYS A 19 33.49 -16.14 32.17
C LYS A 19 33.76 -14.65 32.41
N GLN A 20 35.03 -14.27 32.47
CA GLN A 20 35.44 -12.86 32.71
C GLN A 20 35.02 -11.95 31.56
N THR A 21 35.07 -12.43 30.33
CA THR A 21 34.64 -11.67 29.15
C THR A 21 33.12 -11.47 29.18
N ILE A 22 32.37 -12.52 29.50
CA ILE A 22 30.90 -12.40 29.65
C ILE A 22 30.56 -11.39 30.76
N PHE A 23 31.23 -11.47 31.90
CA PHE A 23 31.07 -10.49 32.99
C PHE A 23 31.33 -9.06 32.51
N LYS A 24 32.39 -8.82 31.71
CA LYS A 24 32.70 -7.50 31.17
C LYS A 24 31.62 -6.99 30.18
N TYR A 25 31.05 -7.88 29.36
CA TYR A 25 29.94 -7.54 28.48
C TYR A 25 28.69 -7.15 29.29
N GLU A 26 28.29 -7.96 30.27
CA GLU A 26 27.13 -7.71 31.13
C GLU A 26 27.22 -6.42 31.96
N ASN A 27 28.42 -5.98 32.27
CA ASN A 27 28.66 -4.76 33.09
C ASN A 27 29.06 -3.54 32.22
N GLY A 28 28.99 -3.65 30.91
CA GLY A 28 29.31 -2.52 30.00
C GLY A 28 30.77 -2.09 30.01
N ILE A 29 31.69 -2.94 30.57
CA ILE A 29 33.15 -2.67 30.57
C ILE A 29 33.70 -2.82 29.16
N ILE A 30 33.15 -3.72 28.36
CA ILE A 30 33.41 -3.87 26.95
C ILE A 30 32.09 -3.66 26.23
N THR A 31 32.00 -2.59 25.46
CA THR A 31 30.78 -2.20 24.73
C THR A 31 30.81 -2.63 23.26
N ASN A 32 31.97 -2.87 22.68
CA ASN A 32 32.10 -3.36 21.32
C ASN A 32 32.22 -4.90 21.32
N ILE A 33 31.09 -5.57 21.25
CA ILE A 33 31.00 -7.03 21.20
C ILE A 33 31.10 -7.45 19.72
N PRO A 34 32.05 -8.32 19.33
CA PRO A 34 32.12 -8.82 17.95
C PRO A 34 30.81 -9.50 17.52
N LEU A 35 30.41 -9.31 16.28
CA LEU A 35 29.13 -9.78 15.75
C LEU A 35 28.98 -11.31 15.90
N ASP A 36 30.05 -12.07 15.63
CA ASP A 36 30.07 -13.54 15.79
C ASP A 36 29.81 -13.99 17.24
N LYS A 37 30.21 -13.19 18.23
CA LYS A 37 29.93 -13.45 19.64
C LYS A 37 28.52 -13.03 20.01
N LEU A 38 28.05 -11.93 19.47
CA LEU A 38 26.70 -11.43 19.68
C LEU A 38 25.66 -12.44 19.19
N GLU A 39 25.86 -13.00 17.97
CA GLU A 39 24.99 -14.03 17.39
C GLU A 39 24.94 -15.28 18.32
N LYS A 40 26.09 -15.80 18.74
CA LYS A 40 26.12 -16.95 19.63
C LYS A 40 25.47 -16.69 20.99
N ILE A 41 25.61 -15.48 21.54
CA ILE A 41 24.92 -15.07 22.77
C ILE A 41 23.40 -15.03 22.53
N ALA A 42 22.97 -14.51 21.42
CA ALA A 42 21.56 -14.40 21.03
C ALA A 42 20.93 -15.80 20.89
N ASP A 43 21.60 -16.71 20.17
CA ASP A 43 21.19 -18.11 20.03
C ASP A 43 21.10 -18.83 21.37
N ALA A 44 22.14 -18.70 22.22
CA ALA A 44 22.16 -19.32 23.55
C ALA A 44 21.04 -18.80 24.46
N LEU A 45 20.62 -17.55 24.26
CA LEU A 45 19.56 -16.93 25.03
C LEU A 45 18.18 -17.04 24.33
N ASP A 46 18.14 -17.64 23.12
CA ASP A 46 16.92 -17.77 22.30
C ASP A 46 16.20 -16.43 22.14
N VAL A 47 16.96 -15.42 21.70
CA VAL A 47 16.49 -14.07 21.39
C VAL A 47 17.12 -13.61 20.09
N PRO A 48 16.47 -12.76 19.32
CA PRO A 48 17.10 -12.17 18.13
C PRO A 48 18.34 -11.34 18.50
N PRO A 49 19.41 -11.32 17.68
CA PRO A 49 20.56 -10.44 17.90
C PRO A 49 20.18 -8.96 18.06
N ALA A 50 19.17 -8.49 17.33
CA ALA A 50 18.62 -7.15 17.43
C ALA A 50 18.14 -6.79 18.84
N TYR A 51 17.58 -7.75 19.57
CA TYR A 51 17.18 -7.57 20.97
C TYR A 51 18.37 -7.25 21.87
N LEU A 52 19.51 -7.95 21.70
CA LEU A 52 20.71 -7.69 22.46
C LEU A 52 21.40 -6.37 22.11
N MET A 53 21.18 -5.90 20.88
CA MET A 53 21.64 -4.59 20.40
C MET A 53 20.72 -3.45 20.87
N GLY A 54 19.63 -3.76 21.58
CA GLY A 54 18.63 -2.78 21.96
C GLY A 54 17.77 -2.28 20.79
N TRP A 55 17.72 -3.02 19.68
CA TRP A 55 16.93 -2.66 18.49
C TRP A 55 15.50 -3.24 18.53
N GLU A 56 15.21 -4.13 19.47
CA GLU A 56 13.87 -4.59 19.78
C GLU A 56 13.38 -3.97 21.09
N GLY A 57 12.64 -2.96 21.00
CA GLY A 57 11.93 -2.35 22.11
C GLY A 57 11.64 -0.91 21.80
N ASN A 58 10.36 -0.58 21.68
CA ASN A 58 9.81 0.76 21.61
C ASN A 58 10.91 1.83 21.40
N TYR A 59 11.44 1.90 20.17
CA TYR A 59 12.04 3.15 19.80
C TYR A 59 10.91 4.15 19.95
N ASP A 60 11.01 5.07 20.87
CA ASP A 60 10.40 6.36 20.71
C ASP A 60 11.02 6.93 19.43
N LEU A 61 10.54 6.42 18.31
CA LEU A 61 10.81 7.04 17.00
C LEU A 61 10.42 8.49 17.19
N PRO A 62 11.29 9.44 16.79
CA PRO A 62 10.89 10.83 16.80
C PRO A 62 9.46 10.90 16.26
N THR A 63 8.59 11.67 16.91
CA THR A 63 7.14 11.72 16.60
C THR A 63 6.81 12.00 15.13
N ASN A 64 7.82 12.36 14.34
CA ASN A 64 7.75 12.56 12.90
C ASN A 64 8.20 11.36 12.04
N ILE A 65 8.64 10.25 12.67
CA ILE A 65 8.98 9.00 11.97
C ILE A 65 7.90 7.98 12.27
N HIS A 66 7.02 7.76 11.31
CA HIS A 66 6.06 6.67 11.35
C HIS A 66 6.69 5.42 10.71
N SER A 67 6.44 4.24 11.29
CA SER A 67 6.75 2.97 10.61
C SER A 67 6.08 2.99 9.24
N MET A 68 6.80 2.49 8.23
CA MET A 68 6.18 2.35 6.90
C MET A 68 4.94 1.47 7.03
N PRO A 69 3.79 1.91 6.52
CA PRO A 69 2.59 1.10 6.55
C PRO A 69 2.84 -0.21 5.80
N HIS A 70 2.29 -1.30 6.30
CA HIS A 70 2.26 -2.55 5.55
C HIS A 70 1.55 -2.30 4.22
N THR A 71 2.12 -2.86 3.15
CA THR A 71 1.53 -2.78 1.81
C THR A 71 0.98 -4.14 1.40
N ARG A 72 -0.01 -4.12 0.54
CA ARG A 72 -0.55 -5.32 -0.12
C ARG A 72 -0.51 -5.15 -1.63
N ARG A 73 -0.38 -6.25 -2.34
CA ARG A 73 -0.43 -6.26 -3.80
C ARG A 73 -1.89 -6.19 -4.27
N VAL A 74 -2.18 -5.19 -5.08
CA VAL A 74 -3.50 -4.95 -5.67
C VAL A 74 -3.40 -5.09 -7.18
N PRO A 75 -4.32 -5.80 -7.86
CA PRO A 75 -4.28 -5.97 -9.30
C PRO A 75 -4.45 -4.62 -10.00
N ARG A 76 -3.59 -4.36 -10.99
CA ARG A 76 -3.71 -3.24 -11.91
C ARG A 76 -4.42 -3.71 -13.15
N LEU A 77 -5.54 -3.05 -13.44
CA LEU A 77 -6.33 -3.37 -14.60
C LEU A 77 -5.97 -2.46 -15.77
N GLY A 78 -5.89 -3.05 -16.95
CA GLY A 78 -5.76 -2.33 -18.20
C GLY A 78 -7.11 -2.13 -18.86
N ARG A 79 -7.34 -2.88 -19.93
CA ARG A 79 -8.61 -2.87 -20.64
C ARG A 79 -9.59 -3.85 -20.00
N ILE A 80 -10.73 -3.36 -19.55
CA ILE A 80 -11.77 -4.18 -18.92
C ILE A 80 -12.73 -4.68 -20.01
N ALA A 81 -12.72 -6.00 -20.27
CA ALA A 81 -13.59 -6.61 -21.25
C ALA A 81 -15.06 -6.59 -20.83
N CYS A 82 -15.96 -6.47 -21.79
CA CYS A 82 -17.40 -6.50 -21.54
C CYS A 82 -17.88 -7.94 -21.30
N GLY A 83 -18.75 -8.11 -20.29
CA GLY A 83 -19.34 -9.41 -19.98
C GLY A 83 -18.45 -10.33 -19.15
N GLU A 84 -17.22 -9.95 -18.85
CA GLU A 84 -16.33 -10.65 -17.94
C GLU A 84 -16.28 -9.98 -16.57
N PRO A 85 -15.98 -10.73 -15.49
CA PRO A 85 -15.72 -10.13 -14.18
C PRO A 85 -14.60 -9.11 -14.27
N ILE A 86 -14.73 -8.01 -13.54
CA ILE A 86 -13.72 -6.91 -13.54
C ILE A 86 -12.33 -7.45 -13.25
N LEU A 87 -12.20 -8.37 -12.31
CA LEU A 87 -10.93 -9.00 -11.89
C LEU A 87 -10.62 -10.30 -12.65
N ALA A 88 -11.13 -10.48 -13.88
CA ALA A 88 -10.71 -11.61 -14.73
C ALA A 88 -9.23 -11.48 -15.09
N ASP A 89 -8.53 -12.63 -15.21
CA ASP A 89 -7.09 -12.67 -15.51
C ASP A 89 -6.73 -11.91 -16.79
N GLY A 90 -7.62 -11.91 -17.79
CA GLY A 90 -7.44 -11.17 -19.05
C GLY A 90 -7.43 -9.65 -18.91
N ASN A 91 -7.94 -9.11 -17.81
CA ASN A 91 -7.99 -7.68 -17.54
C ASN A 91 -6.79 -7.19 -16.70
N ILE A 92 -6.00 -8.10 -16.11
CA ILE A 92 -4.89 -7.75 -15.22
C ILE A 92 -3.60 -7.54 -16.03
N GLU A 93 -3.08 -6.32 -16.00
CA GLU A 93 -1.80 -5.93 -16.63
C GLU A 93 -0.61 -6.02 -15.66
N GLY A 94 -0.87 -6.09 -14.36
CA GLY A 94 0.17 -6.11 -13.33
C GLY A 94 -0.38 -5.96 -11.94
N TYR A 95 0.49 -5.61 -10.99
CA TYR A 95 0.13 -5.38 -9.60
C TYR A 95 0.85 -4.15 -9.07
N ASP A 96 0.16 -3.38 -8.23
CA ASP A 96 0.71 -2.25 -7.51
C ASP A 96 0.74 -2.54 -6.00
N GLU A 97 1.72 -1.97 -5.30
CA GLU A 97 1.77 -2.02 -3.85
C GLU A 97 1.00 -0.83 -3.27
N VAL A 98 -0.04 -1.13 -2.51
CA VAL A 98 -0.93 -0.15 -1.91
C VAL A 98 -0.91 -0.34 -0.39
N PRO A 99 -0.79 0.73 0.43
CA PRO A 99 -0.90 0.64 1.87
C PRO A 99 -2.19 -0.06 2.32
N GLU A 100 -2.09 -0.96 3.31
CA GLU A 100 -3.24 -1.79 3.75
C GLU A 100 -4.42 -0.99 4.29
N TYR A 101 -4.17 0.22 4.80
CA TYR A 101 -5.24 1.10 5.28
C TYR A 101 -6.08 1.73 4.15
N ILE A 102 -5.64 1.63 2.88
CA ILE A 102 -6.38 2.12 1.72
C ILE A 102 -7.32 1.02 1.22
N HIS A 103 -8.62 1.29 1.25
CA HIS A 103 -9.60 0.43 0.61
C HIS A 103 -9.51 0.55 -0.91
N CYS A 104 -8.88 -0.44 -1.53
CA CYS A 104 -8.61 -0.49 -2.96
C CYS A 104 -8.72 -1.94 -3.44
N ASP A 105 -9.64 -2.24 -4.32
CA ASP A 105 -9.82 -3.59 -4.87
C ASP A 105 -9.01 -3.80 -6.14
N PHE A 106 -8.84 -2.73 -6.93
CA PHE A 106 -7.97 -2.70 -8.10
C PHE A 106 -7.44 -1.28 -8.36
N THR A 107 -6.42 -1.19 -9.18
CA THR A 107 -5.83 0.09 -9.61
C THR A 107 -6.02 0.30 -11.11
N LEU A 108 -6.03 1.57 -11.52
CA LEU A 108 -6.03 2.00 -12.92
C LEU A 108 -4.93 3.04 -13.11
N ILE A 109 -4.29 3.02 -14.29
CA ILE A 109 -3.40 4.12 -14.68
C ILE A 109 -4.23 5.22 -15.34
N CYS A 110 -4.16 6.42 -14.80
CA CYS A 110 -4.81 7.58 -15.39
C CYS A 110 -4.17 7.89 -16.76
N LYS A 111 -4.99 8.01 -17.79
CA LYS A 111 -4.58 8.41 -19.14
C LYS A 111 -5.21 9.76 -19.49
N GLY A 112 -4.37 10.68 -19.99
CA GLY A 112 -4.80 12.00 -20.42
C GLY A 112 -4.93 13.04 -19.30
N GLU A 113 -5.60 14.15 -19.57
CA GLU A 113 -5.60 15.36 -18.74
C GLU A 113 -6.98 15.72 -18.21
N SER A 114 -7.97 14.84 -18.35
CA SER A 114 -9.36 15.16 -18.01
C SER A 114 -9.61 15.38 -16.51
N MET A 115 -8.67 15.01 -15.63
CA MET A 115 -8.83 15.04 -14.16
C MET A 115 -7.79 15.93 -13.46
N ILE A 116 -7.13 16.83 -14.18
CA ILE A 116 -6.00 17.65 -13.65
C ILE A 116 -6.40 18.56 -12.48
N ASN A 117 -7.63 19.10 -12.47
CA ASN A 117 -8.11 19.94 -11.36
C ASN A 117 -8.44 19.13 -10.11
N ALA A 118 -8.62 17.82 -10.24
CA ALA A 118 -8.67 16.89 -9.12
C ALA A 118 -7.26 16.42 -8.67
N ARG A 119 -6.19 17.01 -9.26
CA ARG A 119 -4.78 16.66 -9.04
C ARG A 119 -4.42 15.23 -9.48
N ILE A 120 -5.21 14.64 -10.35
CA ILE A 120 -4.94 13.34 -10.96
C ILE A 120 -4.38 13.59 -12.36
N PHE A 121 -3.13 13.23 -12.58
CA PHE A 121 -2.39 13.50 -13.80
C PHE A 121 -2.18 12.23 -14.63
N ASN A 122 -1.82 12.42 -15.88
CA ASN A 122 -1.45 11.32 -16.76
C ASN A 122 -0.30 10.49 -16.17
N GLY A 123 -0.50 9.18 -16.05
CA GLY A 123 0.44 8.23 -15.47
C GLY A 123 0.27 7.99 -13.96
N ASP A 124 -0.62 8.71 -13.28
CA ASP A 124 -0.93 8.44 -11.87
C ASP A 124 -1.65 7.11 -11.71
N ILE A 125 -1.34 6.40 -10.63
CA ILE A 125 -2.01 5.16 -10.24
C ILE A 125 -3.19 5.53 -9.36
N VAL A 126 -4.41 5.18 -9.79
CA VAL A 126 -5.64 5.49 -9.06
C VAL A 126 -6.18 4.23 -8.40
N CYS A 127 -6.38 4.29 -7.09
CA CYS A 127 -6.96 3.22 -6.28
C CYS A 127 -8.49 3.24 -6.38
N ILE A 128 -9.07 2.14 -6.80
CA ILE A 128 -10.51 2.00 -7.00
C ILE A 128 -11.07 0.99 -6.00
N ARG A 129 -12.11 1.40 -5.26
CA ARG A 129 -12.96 0.50 -4.51
C ARG A 129 -14.09 0.04 -5.40
N GLN A 130 -14.18 -1.26 -5.64
CA GLN A 130 -15.20 -1.86 -6.50
C GLN A 130 -16.59 -1.67 -5.91
N GLN A 131 -17.49 -1.06 -6.66
CA GLN A 131 -18.90 -0.90 -6.32
C GLN A 131 -19.67 -0.48 -7.57
N ASP A 132 -20.93 -0.89 -7.65
CA ASP A 132 -21.79 -0.63 -8.82
C ASP A 132 -22.44 0.76 -8.80
N GLU A 133 -22.40 1.44 -7.65
CA GLU A 133 -23.01 2.76 -7.46
C GLU A 133 -22.05 3.70 -6.74
N VAL A 134 -22.13 4.98 -7.07
CA VAL A 134 -21.39 6.09 -6.41
C VAL A 134 -22.35 7.26 -6.18
N GLU A 135 -22.02 8.07 -5.19
CA GLU A 135 -22.79 9.28 -4.91
C GLU A 135 -22.50 10.39 -5.92
N ASN A 136 -23.48 11.30 -6.08
CA ASN A 136 -23.31 12.47 -6.94
C ASN A 136 -22.15 13.33 -6.48
N GLY A 137 -21.24 13.62 -7.41
CA GLY A 137 -20.05 14.41 -7.17
C GLY A 137 -18.81 13.58 -6.81
N GLU A 138 -18.91 12.26 -6.67
CA GLU A 138 -17.75 11.39 -6.49
C GLU A 138 -17.00 11.15 -7.80
N ILE A 139 -15.69 10.91 -7.69
CA ILE A 139 -14.88 10.50 -8.84
C ILE A 139 -14.96 8.98 -8.93
N ALA A 140 -15.34 8.49 -10.10
CA ALA A 140 -15.54 7.08 -10.34
C ALA A 140 -14.78 6.60 -11.59
N ALA A 141 -14.39 5.33 -11.54
CA ALA A 141 -14.02 4.58 -12.73
C ALA A 141 -15.30 4.13 -13.41
N ILE A 142 -15.48 4.52 -14.66
CA ILE A 142 -16.71 4.34 -15.42
C ILE A 142 -16.36 3.74 -16.77
N ARG A 143 -17.15 2.78 -17.20
CA ARG A 143 -17.11 2.25 -18.56
C ARG A 143 -18.39 2.68 -19.29
N VAL A 144 -18.24 3.17 -20.49
CA VAL A 144 -19.32 3.45 -21.40
C VAL A 144 -19.29 2.42 -22.51
N ASP A 145 -20.39 1.70 -22.71
CA ASP A 145 -20.45 0.57 -23.66
C ASP A 145 -19.28 -0.42 -23.45
N ASN A 146 -18.51 -0.67 -24.51
CA ASN A 146 -17.35 -1.56 -24.54
C ASN A 146 -16.02 -0.81 -24.62
N GLU A 147 -16.01 0.49 -24.28
CA GLU A 147 -14.81 1.30 -24.30
C GLU A 147 -13.94 1.05 -23.05
N GLU A 148 -12.72 1.58 -23.07
CA GLU A 148 -11.83 1.55 -21.93
C GLU A 148 -12.43 2.32 -20.75
N ALA A 149 -12.10 1.90 -19.53
CA ALA A 149 -12.50 2.60 -18.32
C ALA A 149 -11.96 4.04 -18.31
N THR A 150 -12.81 4.99 -17.93
CA THR A 150 -12.45 6.39 -17.78
C THR A 150 -12.73 6.90 -16.37
N LEU A 151 -11.94 7.85 -15.91
CA LEU A 151 -12.19 8.55 -14.65
C LEU A 151 -12.96 9.84 -14.93
N LYS A 152 -14.08 10.01 -14.24
CA LYS A 152 -14.88 11.23 -14.31
C LYS A 152 -15.56 11.49 -12.97
N ARG A 153 -15.97 12.73 -12.74
CA ARG A 153 -16.91 13.04 -11.66
C ARG A 153 -18.31 12.63 -12.10
N PHE A 154 -18.92 11.76 -11.35
CA PHE A 154 -20.23 11.18 -11.65
C PHE A 154 -21.36 12.04 -11.10
N ARG A 155 -22.37 12.30 -11.93
CA ARG A 155 -23.63 12.91 -11.50
C ARG A 155 -24.81 12.22 -12.18
N LYS A 156 -25.74 11.73 -11.38
CA LYS A 156 -26.98 11.08 -11.85
C LYS A 156 -28.17 11.94 -11.46
N PHE A 157 -29.01 12.23 -12.43
CA PHE A 157 -30.30 12.90 -12.31
C PHE A 157 -31.41 11.92 -12.68
N GLU A 158 -32.67 12.33 -12.55
CA GLU A 158 -33.82 11.49 -12.90
C GLU A 158 -33.83 11.12 -14.40
N ASP A 159 -33.41 12.04 -15.26
CA ASP A 159 -33.51 11.96 -16.73
C ASP A 159 -32.16 11.77 -17.44
N ARG A 160 -31.03 11.88 -16.74
CA ARG A 160 -29.69 11.81 -17.34
C ARG A 160 -28.57 11.44 -16.37
N ILE A 161 -27.46 10.97 -16.93
CA ILE A 161 -26.17 10.86 -16.25
C ILE A 161 -25.20 11.84 -16.93
N VAL A 162 -24.44 12.55 -16.11
CA VAL A 162 -23.38 13.46 -16.55
C VAL A 162 -22.03 12.97 -16.02
N LEU A 163 -21.07 12.77 -16.90
CA LEU A 163 -19.70 12.44 -16.58
C LEU A 163 -18.85 13.68 -16.79
N GLU A 164 -18.56 14.37 -15.68
CA GLU A 164 -17.85 15.66 -15.69
C GLU A 164 -16.33 15.44 -15.63
N PRO A 165 -15.56 15.99 -16.56
CA PRO A 165 -14.11 16.08 -16.41
C PRO A 165 -13.75 17.15 -15.38
N GLU A 166 -12.66 16.94 -14.67
CA GLU A 166 -12.00 17.93 -13.83
C GLU A 166 -10.94 18.71 -14.63
N ASN A 167 -11.35 19.18 -15.79
CA ASN A 167 -10.57 20.01 -16.71
C ASN A 167 -11.52 20.86 -17.57
N PRO A 168 -11.48 22.20 -17.46
CA PRO A 168 -12.38 23.09 -18.20
C PRO A 168 -12.23 23.01 -19.72
N THR A 169 -11.10 22.49 -20.23
CA THR A 169 -10.87 22.32 -21.66
C THR A 169 -11.51 21.06 -22.23
N CYS A 170 -12.00 20.17 -21.36
CA CYS A 170 -12.66 18.93 -21.74
C CYS A 170 -14.18 19.09 -21.68
N THR A 171 -14.88 18.48 -22.63
CA THR A 171 -16.34 18.49 -22.67
C THR A 171 -16.92 17.38 -21.81
N PRO A 172 -17.95 17.64 -20.97
CA PRO A 172 -18.68 16.60 -20.26
C PRO A 172 -19.42 15.67 -21.22
N PHE A 173 -19.54 14.38 -20.83
CA PHE A 173 -20.43 13.45 -21.51
C PHE A 173 -21.80 13.46 -20.83
N VAL A 174 -22.87 13.53 -21.61
CA VAL A 174 -24.25 13.51 -21.09
C VAL A 174 -25.02 12.39 -21.77
N PHE A 175 -25.62 11.51 -20.98
CA PHE A 175 -26.40 10.35 -21.42
C PHE A 175 -27.83 10.52 -20.95
N TRP A 176 -28.78 10.58 -21.88
CA TRP A 176 -30.19 10.86 -21.62
C TRP A 176 -31.06 9.61 -21.72
N GLY A 177 -32.04 9.47 -20.83
CA GLY A 177 -33.06 8.43 -20.91
C GLY A 177 -32.46 7.02 -21.05
N GLU A 178 -32.75 6.35 -22.17
CA GLU A 178 -32.25 5.01 -22.46
C GLU A 178 -30.73 4.91 -22.59
N GLU A 179 -30.06 6.00 -22.97
CA GLU A 179 -28.57 6.01 -23.05
C GLU A 179 -27.91 5.85 -21.69
N MET A 180 -28.60 6.15 -20.59
CA MET A 180 -28.08 5.94 -19.23
C MET A 180 -27.68 4.48 -18.98
N ALA A 181 -28.32 3.52 -19.62
CA ALA A 181 -28.00 2.11 -19.51
C ALA A 181 -26.62 1.72 -20.09
N ARG A 182 -26.01 2.61 -20.88
CA ARG A 182 -24.66 2.44 -21.45
C ARG A 182 -23.55 2.75 -20.44
N VAL A 183 -23.89 3.43 -19.34
CA VAL A 183 -22.94 3.89 -18.34
C VAL A 183 -22.85 2.88 -17.20
N HIS A 184 -21.69 2.26 -17.05
CA HIS A 184 -21.43 1.27 -16.00
C HIS A 184 -20.38 1.79 -15.01
N VAL A 185 -20.77 1.96 -13.76
CA VAL A 185 -19.82 2.27 -12.69
C VAL A 185 -19.03 1.01 -12.35
N LEU A 186 -17.71 1.10 -12.36
CA LEU A 186 -16.80 0.00 -11.99
C LEU A 186 -16.36 0.13 -10.53
N GLY A 187 -16.36 1.36 -10.01
CA GLY A 187 -16.00 1.64 -8.63
C GLY A 187 -15.68 3.10 -8.37
N LYS A 188 -15.53 3.41 -7.10
CA LYS A 188 -15.18 4.73 -6.58
C LYS A 188 -13.67 4.90 -6.51
N ALA A 189 -13.14 6.01 -7.01
CA ALA A 189 -11.77 6.42 -6.79
C ALA A 189 -11.59 6.89 -5.34
N THR A 190 -10.68 6.25 -4.60
CA THR A 190 -10.45 6.55 -3.18
C THR A 190 -9.18 7.34 -2.95
N HIS A 191 -8.11 6.95 -3.60
CA HIS A 191 -6.77 7.53 -3.50
C HIS A 191 -6.07 7.51 -4.84
N PHE A 192 -5.01 8.27 -4.97
CA PHE A 192 -4.10 8.14 -6.09
C PHE A 192 -2.64 8.27 -5.61
N ILE A 193 -1.74 7.64 -6.36
CA ILE A 193 -0.29 7.68 -6.16
C ILE A 193 0.27 8.41 -7.36
N SER A 194 0.94 9.54 -7.11
CA SER A 194 1.54 10.38 -8.14
C SER A 194 3.04 10.47 -7.95
N LEU A 195 3.77 10.48 -9.05
CA LEU A 195 5.21 10.76 -9.03
C LEU A 195 5.43 12.26 -8.86
N VAL A 196 6.43 12.62 -8.05
CA VAL A 196 6.88 14.01 -7.96
C VAL A 196 7.42 14.44 -9.33
N ARG A 197 6.91 15.55 -9.84
CA ARG A 197 7.28 16.12 -11.15
C ARG A 197 7.92 17.46 -10.99
#